data_c4b1ce9048b713ec09036b4bffdb5712
#
_entry.id   c4b1ce9048b713ec09036b4bffdb5712
#
_cell.length_a   1.000
_cell.length_b   1.000
_cell.length_c   1.000
_cell.angle_alpha   90.00
_cell.angle_beta   90.00
_cell.angle_gamma   90.00
#
_symmetry.space_group_name_H-M   'P 1'
#
loop_
_entity.id
_entity.type
_entity.pdbx_description
1 polymer ?
#
loop_
_entity_poly.entity_id
_entity_poly.type
_entity_poly.pdbx_seq_one_letter_code
_entity_poly.pdbx_strand_id
1 'polypeptide(L)'
;MSLSQRTASVPNAFADLDENQQAELLRAPLHERMQQLSKLTNRPLKSVAEKISQEFGIPFVETFKVLENATKVLPLRLIHTYQCLPIQSDGGNASALHLVTVWPPSAEAVRWIEMACGKKTVWYLTYPQEVTDAIVRNFGVGSDSLDSKLAEEAQETKEVVEEDENAAIIRFVNEIIVKAVTERATDIHFEPQKNSLQIRYRIDGQLVPVRVPDNLVKVQAAVISRLKIMARLNISEKRRPQDGRIHFSSGPIELDIRVSTLPVMYGESVSLRLLTNSNRPVTIEELGMLERDVAVVDQNIHKPYGIILVTGPTGAGKSTSLSSFVRRIRTPDRRIITVEDPVEYEIEGINQSQVHSEIGFDFASALRCILRQDPDVIMVGEIRDKETADIAIRASLTGHLVLSSLHTNDAAGGLTRLVDMGIEPFLITASVEMILAQRLVRRLCPHCCKTAEIDPKKLESQMQQLGIPPSEMQYANLIKEPVGCDACRHTGYKGRVGIFELLSVTEPVREAMLKNKSAMEIKKIAVAEGMHTLLQNGWEQVKRGLTSWSALVHFAAIDLSEASTGVEGVDAAA
;
A
#
# COMPACT_ATOMS: atom_id res chain seq x y z
N MET A 1 50.21 -2.67 18.26
CA MET A 1 49.20 -3.75 18.26
C MET A 1 48.55 -3.77 16.87
N SER A 2 48.65 -4.88 16.15
CA SER A 2 48.08 -5.01 14.79
C SER A 2 46.57 -5.03 14.84
N LEU A 3 45.88 -4.55 13.80
CA LEU A 3 44.43 -4.58 13.63
C LEU A 3 43.80 -5.94 14.01
N SER A 4 44.57 -7.03 13.87
CA SER A 4 44.13 -8.41 14.10
C SER A 4 43.79 -8.79 15.55
N GLN A 5 44.20 -8.03 16.55
CA GLN A 5 43.96 -8.34 17.96
C GLN A 5 42.84 -7.52 18.61
N ARG A 6 42.32 -6.47 17.94
CA ARG A 6 41.32 -5.55 18.49
C ARG A 6 39.86 -5.85 18.10
N THR A 7 39.61 -6.76 17.18
CA THR A 7 38.33 -6.84 16.44
C THR A 7 37.26 -7.80 17.02
N ALA A 8 37.55 -8.51 18.11
CA ALA A 8 36.58 -9.36 18.82
C ALA A 8 36.10 -8.74 20.15
N SER A 9 36.47 -7.51 20.46
CA SER A 9 36.12 -6.82 21.73
C SER A 9 35.23 -5.60 21.46
N VAL A 10 34.45 -5.26 22.46
CA VAL A 10 33.73 -3.98 22.50
C VAL A 10 34.76 -2.85 22.43
N PRO A 11 34.52 -1.78 21.66
CA PRO A 11 35.46 -0.65 21.59
C PRO A 11 35.75 -0.07 22.98
N ASN A 12 37.02 0.21 23.29
CA ASN A 12 37.43 0.77 24.59
C ASN A 12 36.78 2.13 24.89
N ALA A 13 36.39 2.87 23.86
CA ALA A 13 35.59 4.10 23.98
C ALA A 13 34.22 3.90 24.67
N PHE A 14 33.83 2.65 24.93
CA PHE A 14 32.59 2.23 25.58
C PHE A 14 32.88 1.24 26.72
N ALA A 15 34.01 1.37 27.38
CA ALA A 15 34.42 0.56 28.52
C ALA A 15 33.49 0.70 29.77
N ASP A 16 32.61 1.71 29.74
CA ASP A 16 31.60 1.93 30.80
C ASP A 16 30.45 0.88 30.79
N LEU A 17 30.40 -0.01 29.78
CA LEU A 17 29.42 -1.10 29.72
C LEU A 17 29.82 -2.24 30.63
N ASP A 18 28.86 -2.78 31.37
CA ASP A 18 29.08 -3.97 32.19
C ASP A 18 29.35 -5.24 31.35
N GLU A 19 29.89 -6.31 31.99
CA GLU A 19 30.26 -7.54 31.30
C GLU A 19 29.05 -8.21 30.58
N ASN A 20 27.84 -8.09 31.15
CA ASN A 20 26.61 -8.66 30.52
C ASN A 20 26.22 -7.87 29.27
N GLN A 21 26.25 -6.54 29.32
CA GLN A 21 25.96 -5.67 28.21
C GLN A 21 26.98 -5.86 27.06
N GLN A 22 28.25 -6.05 27.39
CA GLN A 22 29.30 -6.37 26.42
C GLN A 22 29.06 -7.72 25.74
N ALA A 23 28.70 -8.74 26.52
CA ALA A 23 28.39 -10.07 25.99
C ALA A 23 27.14 -10.06 25.11
N GLU A 24 26.11 -9.31 25.48
CA GLU A 24 24.90 -9.13 24.70
C GLU A 24 25.18 -8.43 23.37
N LEU A 25 25.97 -7.36 23.37
CA LEU A 25 26.37 -6.64 22.18
C LEU A 25 27.16 -7.53 21.20
N LEU A 26 28.08 -8.37 21.71
CA LEU A 26 28.87 -9.26 20.86
C LEU A 26 28.09 -10.44 20.28
N ARG A 27 27.01 -10.85 20.94
CA ARG A 27 26.06 -11.86 20.43
C ARG A 27 25.13 -11.31 19.36
N ALA A 28 24.90 -10.01 19.34
CA ALA A 28 24.02 -9.38 18.39
C ALA A 28 24.55 -9.49 16.94
N PRO A 29 23.67 -9.57 15.93
CA PRO A 29 24.04 -9.50 14.52
C PRO A 29 24.86 -8.23 14.20
N LEU A 30 25.80 -8.30 13.27
CA LEU A 30 26.68 -7.19 12.94
C LEU A 30 25.94 -5.88 12.62
N HIS A 31 24.84 -5.98 11.89
CA HIS A 31 24.02 -4.83 11.48
C HIS A 31 23.23 -4.18 12.62
N GLU A 32 23.05 -4.87 13.77
CA GLU A 32 22.35 -4.33 14.94
C GLU A 32 23.27 -3.72 15.97
N ARG A 33 24.56 -4.14 16.02
CA ARG A 33 25.50 -3.77 17.06
C ARG A 33 25.64 -2.27 17.29
N MET A 34 25.73 -1.50 16.20
CA MET A 34 25.87 -0.04 16.28
C MET A 34 24.62 0.62 16.88
N GLN A 35 23.43 0.11 16.55
CA GLN A 35 22.15 0.61 17.09
C GLN A 35 21.97 0.21 18.56
N GLN A 36 22.33 -1.03 18.92
CA GLN A 36 22.31 -1.48 20.31
C GLN A 36 23.27 -0.65 21.17
N LEU A 37 24.48 -0.39 20.68
CA LEU A 37 25.45 0.43 21.38
C LEU A 37 24.94 1.88 21.57
N SER A 38 24.26 2.43 20.58
CA SER A 38 23.58 3.73 20.68
C SER A 38 22.52 3.74 21.80
N LYS A 39 21.71 2.69 21.89
CA LYS A 39 20.69 2.54 22.95
C LYS A 39 21.32 2.36 24.34
N LEU A 40 22.27 1.45 24.48
CA LEU A 40 22.93 1.16 25.76
C LEU A 40 23.69 2.37 26.32
N THR A 41 24.29 3.18 25.47
CA THR A 41 25.05 4.36 25.87
C THR A 41 24.25 5.66 25.88
N ASN A 42 22.99 5.62 25.46
CA ASN A 42 22.11 6.78 25.26
C ASN A 42 22.77 7.90 24.42
N ARG A 43 23.52 7.53 23.38
CA ARG A 43 24.25 8.45 22.48
C ARG A 43 23.65 8.40 21.08
N PRO A 44 23.64 9.53 20.35
CA PRO A 44 23.24 9.53 18.95
C PRO A 44 24.08 8.57 18.10
N LEU A 45 23.48 7.88 17.14
CA LEU A 45 24.14 6.88 16.27
C LEU A 45 25.39 7.45 15.58
N LYS A 46 25.34 8.72 15.15
CA LYS A 46 26.45 9.44 14.54
C LYS A 46 27.66 9.52 15.49
N SER A 47 27.44 9.87 16.73
CA SER A 47 28.51 9.94 17.74
C SER A 47 29.12 8.57 18.05
N VAL A 48 28.32 7.51 17.99
CA VAL A 48 28.79 6.12 18.14
C VAL A 48 29.67 5.73 16.97
N ALA A 49 29.20 5.98 15.74
CA ALA A 49 29.93 5.68 14.52
C ALA A 49 31.28 6.42 14.44
N GLU A 50 31.31 7.72 14.78
CA GLU A 50 32.53 8.53 14.81
C GLU A 50 33.54 7.99 15.83
N LYS A 51 33.13 7.58 17.01
CA LYS A 51 33.99 6.99 18.02
C LYS A 51 34.60 5.66 17.59
N ILE A 52 33.77 4.77 17.00
CA ILE A 52 34.24 3.49 16.45
C ILE A 52 35.26 3.75 15.32
N SER A 53 34.95 4.68 14.42
CA SER A 53 35.85 5.09 13.33
C SER A 53 37.22 5.55 13.84
N GLN A 54 37.25 6.43 14.83
CA GLN A 54 38.47 6.95 15.44
C GLN A 54 39.30 5.87 16.14
N GLU A 55 38.64 4.99 16.93
CA GLU A 55 39.32 3.96 17.68
C GLU A 55 39.96 2.89 16.80
N PHE A 56 39.27 2.46 15.75
CA PHE A 56 39.75 1.43 14.85
C PHE A 56 40.56 1.97 13.67
N GLY A 57 40.61 3.31 13.49
CA GLY A 57 41.31 3.96 12.37
C GLY A 57 40.66 3.62 11.02
N ILE A 58 39.35 3.35 10.99
CA ILE A 58 38.60 3.05 9.78
C ILE A 58 37.81 4.31 9.39
N PRO A 59 38.05 4.92 8.22
CA PRO A 59 37.33 6.12 7.80
C PRO A 59 35.83 5.89 7.72
N PHE A 60 35.03 6.86 8.22
CA PHE A 60 33.58 6.83 8.12
C PHE A 60 33.09 7.52 6.84
N VAL A 61 32.17 6.92 6.12
CA VAL A 61 31.54 7.47 4.91
C VAL A 61 30.03 7.47 5.05
N GLU A 62 29.39 8.61 4.78
CA GLU A 62 27.93 8.74 4.83
C GLU A 62 27.27 8.24 3.53
N THR A 63 27.95 8.38 2.40
CA THR A 63 27.46 7.96 1.08
C THR A 63 28.55 7.22 0.31
N PHE A 64 28.17 6.23 -0.47
CA PHE A 64 29.09 5.44 -1.28
C PHE A 64 28.40 4.90 -2.54
N LYS A 65 29.20 4.55 -3.57
CA LYS A 65 28.69 3.84 -4.75
C LYS A 65 29.19 2.42 -4.76
N VAL A 66 28.28 1.46 -4.88
CA VAL A 66 28.62 0.04 -4.99
C VAL A 66 29.29 -0.22 -6.34
N LEU A 67 30.26 -1.11 -6.36
CA LEU A 67 30.97 -1.52 -7.57
C LEU A 67 30.00 -2.27 -8.51
N GLU A 68 29.92 -1.89 -9.79
CA GLU A 68 28.94 -2.46 -10.75
C GLU A 68 29.00 -3.99 -10.89
N ASN A 69 30.17 -4.59 -10.67
CA ASN A 69 30.37 -6.04 -10.71
C ASN A 69 30.73 -6.62 -9.33
N ALA A 70 30.13 -6.11 -8.26
CA ALA A 70 30.47 -6.47 -6.89
C ALA A 70 30.48 -7.99 -6.64
N THR A 71 29.49 -8.73 -7.15
CA THR A 71 29.37 -10.20 -7.00
C THR A 71 30.42 -11.00 -7.78
N LYS A 72 31.01 -10.43 -8.83
CA LYS A 72 32.14 -11.06 -9.54
C LYS A 72 33.47 -10.88 -8.78
N VAL A 73 33.55 -9.87 -7.93
CA VAL A 73 34.75 -9.57 -7.14
C VAL A 73 34.67 -10.20 -5.75
N LEU A 74 33.52 -10.20 -5.13
CA LEU A 74 33.27 -10.78 -3.81
C LEU A 74 31.98 -11.58 -3.83
N PRO A 75 32.02 -12.89 -3.51
CA PRO A 75 30.81 -13.73 -3.45
C PRO A 75 29.75 -13.15 -2.54
N LEU A 76 28.48 -13.22 -2.97
CA LEU A 76 27.36 -12.62 -2.26
C LEU A 76 27.23 -13.14 -0.82
N ARG A 77 27.53 -14.41 -0.59
CA ARG A 77 27.59 -15.03 0.75
C ARG A 77 28.54 -14.26 1.69
N LEU A 78 29.70 -13.85 1.23
CA LEU A 78 30.65 -13.10 2.08
C LEU A 78 30.18 -11.66 2.34
N ILE A 79 29.50 -11.07 1.35
CA ILE A 79 28.83 -9.75 1.50
C ILE A 79 27.82 -9.80 2.65
N HIS A 80 26.96 -10.81 2.66
CA HIS A 80 25.94 -10.97 3.71
C HIS A 80 26.53 -11.39 5.06
N THR A 81 27.41 -12.41 5.08
CA THR A 81 28.02 -12.91 6.32
C THR A 81 28.76 -11.82 7.08
N TYR A 82 29.51 -10.99 6.37
CA TYR A 82 30.34 -9.94 6.98
C TYR A 82 29.75 -8.54 6.88
N GLN A 83 28.52 -8.41 6.33
CA GLN A 83 27.83 -7.13 6.16
C GLN A 83 28.73 -6.07 5.55
N CYS A 84 29.35 -6.40 4.41
CA CYS A 84 30.30 -5.53 3.72
C CYS A 84 30.04 -5.50 2.22
N LEU A 85 30.33 -4.37 1.56
CA LEU A 85 30.09 -4.15 0.14
C LEU A 85 31.33 -3.62 -0.58
N PRO A 86 31.69 -4.17 -1.75
CA PRO A 86 32.67 -3.56 -2.64
C PRO A 86 32.17 -2.20 -3.16
N ILE A 87 32.99 -1.17 -3.01
CA ILE A 87 32.66 0.21 -3.40
C ILE A 87 33.63 0.76 -4.44
N GLN A 88 33.18 1.74 -5.22
CA GLN A 88 34.01 2.52 -6.11
C GLN A 88 34.86 3.49 -5.29
N SER A 89 36.15 3.59 -5.59
CA SER A 89 37.07 4.54 -4.94
C SER A 89 37.41 5.67 -5.90
N ASP A 90 37.19 6.89 -5.46
CA ASP A 90 37.59 8.10 -6.20
C ASP A 90 39.08 8.35 -6.02
N GLY A 91 39.94 7.70 -6.80
CA GLY A 91 41.37 7.99 -6.88
C GLY A 91 42.30 7.09 -6.06
N GLY A 92 41.87 5.92 -5.63
CA GLY A 92 42.68 4.96 -4.88
C GLY A 92 43.42 3.92 -5.74
N ASN A 93 44.44 3.32 -5.16
CA ASN A 93 45.30 2.28 -5.71
C ASN A 93 44.46 1.15 -6.38
N ALA A 94 44.56 0.98 -7.68
CA ALA A 94 43.87 -0.06 -8.45
C ALA A 94 44.19 -1.50 -7.99
N SER A 95 45.17 -1.67 -7.09
CA SER A 95 45.64 -2.95 -6.54
C SER A 95 44.87 -3.41 -5.29
N ALA A 96 44.07 -2.55 -4.63
CA ALA A 96 43.31 -2.87 -3.42
C ALA A 96 41.80 -2.87 -3.68
N LEU A 97 41.07 -3.74 -2.97
CA LEU A 97 39.61 -3.75 -2.96
C LEU A 97 39.07 -2.87 -1.83
N HIS A 98 38.29 -1.85 -2.17
CA HIS A 98 37.67 -0.96 -1.21
C HIS A 98 36.32 -1.55 -0.77
N LEU A 99 36.13 -1.65 0.56
CA LEU A 99 34.94 -2.27 1.17
C LEU A 99 34.34 -1.33 2.21
N VAL A 100 33.03 -1.17 2.18
CA VAL A 100 32.28 -0.51 3.25
C VAL A 100 31.63 -1.57 4.14
N THR A 101 31.60 -1.35 5.46
CA THR A 101 31.05 -2.27 6.45
C THR A 101 30.30 -1.52 7.56
N VAL A 102 29.47 -2.24 8.31
CA VAL A 102 28.65 -1.72 9.43
C VAL A 102 29.35 -1.82 10.77
N TRP A 103 30.40 -2.66 10.88
CA TRP A 103 31.18 -2.91 12.09
C TRP A 103 32.62 -3.22 11.72
N PRO A 104 33.61 -2.86 12.55
CA PRO A 104 35.00 -3.18 12.29
C PRO A 104 35.20 -4.66 11.98
N PRO A 105 35.87 -5.02 10.85
CA PRO A 105 35.99 -6.40 10.43
C PRO A 105 36.91 -7.19 11.35
N SER A 106 36.58 -8.44 11.64
CA SER A 106 37.46 -9.35 12.36
C SER A 106 38.67 -9.75 11.49
N ALA A 107 39.76 -10.17 12.13
CA ALA A 107 40.93 -10.69 11.42
C ALA A 107 40.60 -11.90 10.54
N GLU A 108 39.60 -12.67 10.94
CA GLU A 108 39.06 -13.77 10.18
C GLU A 108 38.34 -13.29 8.92
N ALA A 109 37.42 -12.32 9.07
CA ALA A 109 36.72 -11.71 7.95
C ALA A 109 37.67 -11.15 6.89
N VAL A 110 38.69 -10.39 7.33
CA VAL A 110 39.71 -9.83 6.43
C VAL A 110 40.43 -10.94 5.65
N ARG A 111 40.86 -12.02 6.33
CA ARG A 111 41.54 -13.14 5.68
C ARG A 111 40.67 -13.86 4.66
N TRP A 112 39.42 -14.18 5.01
CA TRP A 112 38.50 -14.84 4.09
C TRP A 112 38.18 -14.00 2.87
N ILE A 113 37.97 -12.71 3.06
CA ILE A 113 37.67 -11.79 1.96
C ILE A 113 38.89 -11.57 1.06
N GLU A 114 40.08 -11.36 1.62
CA GLU A 114 41.32 -11.23 0.83
C GLU A 114 41.65 -12.51 0.05
N MET A 115 41.39 -13.67 0.64
CA MET A 115 41.56 -14.96 -0.05
C MET A 115 40.56 -15.14 -1.18
N ALA A 116 39.31 -14.73 -0.98
CA ALA A 116 38.25 -14.87 -2.00
C ALA A 116 38.45 -13.90 -3.17
N CYS A 117 38.90 -12.68 -2.94
CA CYS A 117 39.07 -11.67 -4.00
C CYS A 117 40.48 -11.60 -4.58
N GLY A 118 41.47 -12.24 -3.93
CA GLY A 118 42.88 -12.23 -4.35
C GLY A 118 43.58 -10.84 -4.24
N LYS A 119 42.98 -9.89 -3.49
CA LYS A 119 43.44 -8.52 -3.34
C LYS A 119 43.50 -8.11 -1.88
N LYS A 120 44.39 -7.15 -1.56
CA LYS A 120 44.35 -6.48 -0.26
C LYS A 120 43.11 -5.63 -0.13
N THR A 121 42.57 -5.51 1.10
CA THR A 121 41.33 -4.79 1.38
C THR A 121 41.59 -3.47 2.11
N VAL A 122 40.81 -2.46 1.74
CA VAL A 122 40.71 -1.16 2.42
C VAL A 122 39.30 -0.99 2.91
N TRP A 123 39.15 -0.73 4.21
CA TRP A 123 37.85 -0.73 4.88
C TRP A 123 37.37 0.68 5.19
N TYR A 124 36.06 0.88 5.05
CA TYR A 124 35.31 2.07 5.43
C TYR A 124 34.15 1.69 6.31
N LEU A 125 33.77 2.53 7.25
CA LEU A 125 32.61 2.34 8.12
C LEU A 125 31.46 3.18 7.63
N THR A 126 30.23 2.66 7.74
CA THR A 126 29.01 3.41 7.44
C THR A 126 27.85 3.00 8.34
N TYR A 127 26.68 3.64 8.17
CA TYR A 127 25.48 3.27 8.93
C TYR A 127 24.94 1.92 8.48
N PRO A 128 24.43 1.09 9.43
CA PRO A 128 23.84 -0.22 9.11
C PRO A 128 22.74 -0.16 8.07
N GLN A 129 21.88 0.87 8.14
CA GLN A 129 20.78 1.04 7.21
C GLN A 129 21.27 1.25 5.76
N GLU A 130 22.33 2.01 5.58
CA GLU A 130 22.92 2.27 4.25
C GLU A 130 23.45 1.01 3.57
N VAL A 131 24.08 0.11 4.34
CA VAL A 131 24.56 -1.18 3.80
C VAL A 131 23.40 -2.08 3.46
N THR A 132 22.39 -2.20 4.34
CA THR A 132 21.20 -3.01 4.11
C THR A 132 20.44 -2.52 2.86
N ASP A 133 20.21 -1.22 2.74
CA ASP A 133 19.53 -0.64 1.60
C ASP A 133 20.35 -0.78 0.29
N ALA A 134 21.67 -0.69 0.37
CA ALA A 134 22.53 -0.91 -0.77
C ALA A 134 22.56 -2.38 -1.22
N ILE A 135 22.54 -3.34 -0.28
CA ILE A 135 22.43 -4.78 -0.58
C ILE A 135 21.11 -5.03 -1.31
N VAL A 136 19.98 -4.57 -0.75
CA VAL A 136 18.66 -4.74 -1.37
C VAL A 136 18.57 -4.05 -2.73
N ARG A 137 19.10 -2.83 -2.86
CA ARG A 137 19.11 -2.09 -4.14
C ARG A 137 19.90 -2.78 -5.24
N ASN A 138 21.03 -3.42 -4.91
CA ASN A 138 21.92 -4.01 -5.91
C ASN A 138 21.67 -5.49 -6.16
N PHE A 139 21.25 -6.27 -5.14
CA PHE A 139 21.15 -7.74 -5.22
C PHE A 139 19.72 -8.27 -5.04
N GLY A 140 18.78 -7.44 -4.62
CA GLY A 140 17.38 -7.81 -4.44
C GLY A 140 17.02 -8.24 -3.03
N VAL A 141 15.70 -8.30 -2.77
CA VAL A 141 15.13 -8.76 -1.49
C VAL A 141 15.31 -10.27 -1.37
N GLY A 142 15.73 -10.76 -0.21
CA GLY A 142 15.90 -12.20 0.04
C GLY A 142 17.14 -12.83 -0.61
N SER A 143 18.08 -12.02 -1.10
CA SER A 143 19.34 -12.52 -1.69
C SER A 143 20.17 -13.35 -0.70
N ASP A 144 20.11 -13.00 0.59
CA ASP A 144 20.78 -13.74 1.66
C ASP A 144 20.17 -15.16 1.85
N SER A 145 18.85 -15.24 1.83
CA SER A 145 18.10 -16.47 2.06
C SER A 145 18.25 -17.49 0.94
N LEU A 146 18.44 -17.06 -0.31
CA LEU A 146 18.47 -17.92 -1.48
C LEU A 146 19.88 -18.35 -1.92
N ASP A 147 20.90 -17.50 -1.70
CA ASP A 147 22.27 -17.81 -2.15
C ASP A 147 23.06 -18.71 -1.19
N SER A 148 22.65 -18.79 0.08
CA SER A 148 23.34 -19.62 1.07
C SER A 148 23.39 -21.11 0.70
N LYS A 149 22.62 -21.55 -0.30
CA LYS A 149 22.39 -22.96 -0.63
C LYS A 149 22.83 -23.45 -2.00
N LEU A 150 22.86 -22.60 -3.00
CA LEU A 150 23.38 -23.03 -4.31
C LEU A 150 24.87 -23.38 -4.28
N ALA A 151 25.57 -23.02 -3.19
CA ALA A 151 26.98 -23.38 -2.95
C ALA A 151 27.16 -24.70 -2.19
N GLU A 152 26.13 -25.19 -1.47
CA GLU A 152 26.17 -26.46 -0.70
C GLU A 152 25.76 -27.69 -1.53
N GLU A 153 25.06 -27.52 -2.66
CA GLU A 153 24.69 -28.59 -3.59
C GLU A 153 25.90 -29.35 -4.21
N ALA A 154 27.12 -28.91 -3.94
CA ALA A 154 28.32 -29.63 -4.42
C ALA A 154 28.82 -30.73 -3.47
N GLN A 155 28.38 -30.79 -2.24
CA GLN A 155 28.84 -31.82 -1.27
C GLN A 155 27.82 -31.95 -0.11
N GLU A 156 26.84 -32.87 -0.16
CA GLU A 156 26.34 -33.70 0.92
C GLU A 156 24.86 -34.17 0.77
N THR A 157 24.54 -35.29 1.37
CA THR A 157 23.35 -36.16 1.37
C THR A 157 21.95 -35.48 1.34
N LYS A 158 21.04 -36.06 0.54
CA LYS A 158 19.70 -35.58 0.16
C LYS A 158 18.73 -35.19 1.28
N GLU A 159 18.78 -35.77 2.45
CA GLU A 159 17.80 -35.51 3.52
C GLU A 159 18.02 -34.19 4.29
N VAL A 160 19.28 -33.80 4.52
CA VAL A 160 19.63 -32.53 5.20
C VAL A 160 19.39 -31.32 4.27
N VAL A 161 19.48 -31.53 2.97
CA VAL A 161 19.27 -30.50 1.93
C VAL A 161 17.82 -30.02 1.86
N GLU A 162 16.81 -30.94 2.00
CA GLU A 162 15.39 -30.57 1.90
C GLU A 162 14.89 -29.73 3.11
N GLU A 163 15.34 -30.03 4.33
CA GLU A 163 14.95 -29.26 5.51
C GLU A 163 15.47 -27.81 5.44
N ASP A 164 16.64 -27.68 4.98
CA ASP A 164 17.30 -26.38 4.84
C ASP A 164 16.74 -25.55 3.66
N GLU A 165 16.41 -26.13 2.48
CA GLU A 165 15.72 -25.43 1.38
C GLU A 165 14.38 -24.89 1.82
N ASN A 166 13.62 -25.64 2.56
CA ASN A 166 12.38 -25.17 3.15
C ASN A 166 12.59 -23.97 4.07
N ALA A 167 13.64 -23.95 4.89
CA ALA A 167 13.96 -22.83 5.76
C ALA A 167 14.32 -21.56 4.99
N ALA A 168 15.06 -21.67 3.87
CA ALA A 168 15.42 -20.54 3.03
C ALA A 168 14.19 -19.92 2.34
N ILE A 169 13.31 -20.76 1.79
CA ILE A 169 12.08 -20.34 1.14
C ILE A 169 11.12 -19.66 2.14
N ILE A 170 11.03 -20.22 3.35
CA ILE A 170 10.22 -19.63 4.42
C ILE A 170 10.72 -18.21 4.75
N ARG A 171 12.03 -18.05 4.94
CA ARG A 171 12.65 -16.74 5.20
C ARG A 171 12.40 -15.76 4.04
N PHE A 172 12.65 -16.18 2.81
CA PHE A 172 12.43 -15.37 1.62
C PHE A 172 10.98 -14.85 1.53
N VAL A 173 9.97 -15.74 1.67
CA VAL A 173 8.56 -15.36 1.61
C VAL A 173 8.22 -14.37 2.73
N ASN A 174 8.71 -14.61 3.95
CA ASN A 174 8.50 -13.71 5.07
C ASN A 174 9.13 -12.34 4.83
N GLU A 175 10.36 -12.27 4.30
CA GLU A 175 11.04 -11.03 3.96
C GLU A 175 10.30 -10.23 2.89
N ILE A 176 9.78 -10.88 1.85
CA ILE A 176 8.94 -10.25 0.82
C ILE A 176 7.69 -9.62 1.45
N ILE A 177 7.02 -10.33 2.37
CA ILE A 177 5.82 -9.82 3.04
C ILE A 177 6.18 -8.66 3.98
N VAL A 178 7.18 -8.82 4.84
CA VAL A 178 7.64 -7.78 5.78
C VAL A 178 8.05 -6.51 5.02
N LYS A 179 8.79 -6.67 3.93
CA LYS A 179 9.21 -5.56 3.08
C LYS A 179 8.00 -4.87 2.44
N ALA A 180 7.03 -5.62 1.92
CA ALA A 180 5.80 -5.07 1.36
C ALA A 180 5.02 -4.22 2.39
N VAL A 181 4.89 -4.71 3.64
CA VAL A 181 4.25 -3.96 4.73
C VAL A 181 5.01 -2.68 5.05
N THR A 182 6.34 -2.78 5.21
CA THR A 182 7.22 -1.62 5.46
C THR A 182 7.09 -0.59 4.34
N GLU A 183 6.93 -1.07 3.11
CA GLU A 183 6.74 -0.26 1.93
C GLU A 183 5.29 0.20 1.72
N ARG A 184 4.37 -0.15 2.63
CA ARG A 184 2.95 0.22 2.58
C ARG A 184 2.26 -0.26 1.30
N ALA A 185 2.69 -1.41 0.78
CA ALA A 185 2.02 -2.07 -0.33
C ALA A 185 0.63 -2.55 0.11
N THR A 186 -0.33 -2.48 -0.80
CA THR A 186 -1.66 -3.06 -0.61
C THR A 186 -1.74 -4.49 -1.13
N ASP A 187 -0.98 -4.80 -2.19
CA ASP A 187 -0.98 -6.12 -2.80
C ASP A 187 0.45 -6.53 -3.19
N ILE A 188 0.72 -7.85 -3.17
CA ILE A 188 1.94 -8.46 -3.70
C ILE A 188 1.53 -9.42 -4.81
N HIS A 189 2.15 -9.31 -5.97
CA HIS A 189 1.92 -10.20 -7.10
C HIS A 189 3.16 -11.03 -7.39
N PHE A 190 3.00 -12.34 -7.41
CA PHE A 190 3.99 -13.30 -7.87
C PHE A 190 3.58 -13.78 -9.26
N GLU A 191 4.34 -13.41 -10.28
CA GLU A 191 3.96 -13.58 -11.68
C GLU A 191 5.01 -14.42 -12.41
N PRO A 192 4.73 -15.72 -12.62
CA PRO A 192 5.59 -16.60 -13.41
C PRO A 192 5.73 -16.12 -14.84
N GLN A 193 6.96 -16.00 -15.29
CA GLN A 193 7.35 -15.71 -16.67
C GLN A 193 8.14 -16.88 -17.24
N LYS A 194 8.44 -16.85 -18.55
CA LYS A 194 9.17 -17.93 -19.22
C LYS A 194 10.52 -18.27 -18.56
N ASN A 195 11.26 -17.25 -18.13
CA ASN A 195 12.61 -17.38 -17.61
C ASN A 195 12.83 -16.68 -16.27
N SER A 196 11.77 -16.23 -15.60
CA SER A 196 11.87 -15.49 -14.33
C SER A 196 10.57 -15.61 -13.54
N LEU A 197 10.64 -15.41 -12.24
CA LEU A 197 9.49 -15.10 -11.40
C LEU A 197 9.51 -13.58 -11.11
N GLN A 198 8.58 -12.84 -11.69
CA GLN A 198 8.46 -11.41 -11.41
C GLN A 198 7.64 -11.21 -10.14
N ILE A 199 8.16 -10.42 -9.21
CA ILE A 199 7.42 -9.97 -8.02
C ILE A 199 7.18 -8.49 -8.14
N ARG A 200 5.92 -8.06 -7.90
CA ARG A 200 5.52 -6.65 -7.92
C ARG A 200 4.70 -6.30 -6.70
N TYR A 201 4.95 -5.13 -6.14
CA TYR A 201 4.13 -4.52 -5.10
C TYR A 201 3.16 -3.52 -5.70
N ARG A 202 1.95 -3.46 -5.19
CA ARG A 202 1.04 -2.35 -5.49
C ARG A 202 1.17 -1.32 -4.37
N ILE A 203 1.72 -0.16 -4.69
CA ILE A 203 1.97 0.93 -3.74
C ILE A 203 1.26 2.17 -4.27
N ASP A 204 0.41 2.78 -3.43
CA ASP A 204 -0.40 3.95 -3.82
C ASP A 204 -1.15 3.79 -5.17
N GLY A 205 -1.61 2.54 -5.46
CA GLY A 205 -2.32 2.16 -6.67
C GLY A 205 -1.45 1.74 -7.86
N GLN A 206 -0.13 2.00 -7.83
CA GLN A 206 0.81 1.64 -8.91
C GLN A 206 1.54 0.32 -8.63
N LEU A 207 1.79 -0.44 -9.70
CA LEU A 207 2.61 -1.65 -9.64
C LEU A 207 4.09 -1.26 -9.75
N VAL A 208 4.85 -1.61 -8.72
CA VAL A 208 6.29 -1.36 -8.62
C VAL A 208 7.01 -2.71 -8.63
N PRO A 209 7.96 -2.95 -9.56
CA PRO A 209 8.71 -4.20 -9.59
C PRO A 209 9.63 -4.29 -8.37
N VAL A 210 9.66 -5.47 -7.76
CA VAL A 210 10.59 -5.81 -6.68
C VAL A 210 11.82 -6.48 -7.30
N ARG A 211 12.98 -5.96 -6.99
CA ARG A 211 14.22 -6.62 -7.40
C ARG A 211 14.40 -7.88 -6.56
N VAL A 212 14.55 -9.00 -7.22
CA VAL A 212 14.75 -10.33 -6.62
C VAL A 212 15.97 -10.99 -7.24
N PRO A 213 16.59 -11.99 -6.59
CA PRO A 213 17.72 -12.71 -7.14
C PRO A 213 17.37 -13.44 -8.44
N ASP A 214 18.32 -13.52 -9.39
CA ASP A 214 18.12 -14.14 -10.71
C ASP A 214 17.85 -15.65 -10.62
N ASN A 215 18.30 -16.31 -9.55
CA ASN A 215 18.10 -17.74 -9.30
C ASN A 215 16.69 -18.09 -8.80
N LEU A 216 15.82 -17.10 -8.53
CA LEU A 216 14.47 -17.32 -8.01
C LEU A 216 13.60 -18.19 -8.92
N VAL A 217 13.86 -18.19 -10.23
CA VAL A 217 13.14 -19.06 -11.17
C VAL A 217 13.30 -20.55 -10.86
N LYS A 218 14.46 -20.96 -10.32
CA LYS A 218 14.73 -22.37 -9.98
C LYS A 218 13.87 -22.86 -8.81
N VAL A 219 13.57 -21.97 -7.88
CA VAL A 219 12.78 -22.27 -6.67
C VAL A 219 11.34 -21.75 -6.74
N GLN A 220 10.90 -21.27 -7.91
CA GLN A 220 9.55 -20.73 -8.14
C GLN A 220 8.44 -21.63 -7.62
N ALA A 221 8.49 -22.94 -7.98
CA ALA A 221 7.48 -23.89 -7.57
C ALA A 221 7.40 -24.06 -6.03
N ALA A 222 8.55 -24.01 -5.36
CA ALA A 222 8.63 -24.12 -3.92
C ALA A 222 8.11 -22.84 -3.20
N VAL A 223 8.38 -21.65 -3.76
CA VAL A 223 7.82 -20.39 -3.27
C VAL A 223 6.29 -20.41 -3.35
N ILE A 224 5.73 -20.81 -4.50
CA ILE A 224 4.27 -20.91 -4.68
C ILE A 224 3.67 -21.96 -3.74
N SER A 225 4.31 -23.12 -3.61
CA SER A 225 3.88 -24.18 -2.67
C SER A 225 3.88 -23.67 -1.23
N ARG A 226 4.90 -22.90 -0.82
CA ARG A 226 4.96 -22.28 0.50
C ARG A 226 3.79 -21.31 0.74
N LEU A 227 3.46 -20.44 -0.22
CA LEU A 227 2.32 -19.55 -0.14
C LEU A 227 1.00 -20.31 -0.01
N LYS A 228 0.83 -21.41 -0.77
CA LYS A 228 -0.34 -22.29 -0.65
C LYS A 228 -0.45 -22.95 0.73
N ILE A 229 0.66 -23.45 1.28
CA ILE A 229 0.71 -24.02 2.64
C ILE A 229 0.26 -22.97 3.67
N MET A 230 0.83 -21.78 3.61
CA MET A 230 0.47 -20.69 4.52
C MET A 230 -1.02 -20.33 4.43
N ALA A 231 -1.60 -20.40 3.24
CA ALA A 231 -3.01 -20.12 2.98
C ALA A 231 -3.94 -21.34 3.18
N ARG A 232 -3.40 -22.50 3.58
CA ARG A 232 -4.12 -23.80 3.73
C ARG A 232 -4.79 -24.27 2.44
N LEU A 233 -4.17 -23.99 1.29
CA LEU A 233 -4.64 -24.38 -0.04
C LEU A 233 -4.09 -25.75 -0.44
N ASN A 234 -4.71 -26.40 -1.43
CA ASN A 234 -4.26 -27.69 -1.97
C ASN A 234 -3.03 -27.50 -2.85
N ILE A 235 -1.86 -27.99 -2.41
CA ILE A 235 -0.58 -27.87 -3.10
C ILE A 235 -0.55 -28.71 -4.39
N SER A 236 -1.25 -29.86 -4.39
CA SER A 236 -1.26 -30.80 -5.51
C SER A 236 -2.14 -30.34 -6.66
N GLU A 237 -3.16 -29.52 -6.40
CA GLU A 237 -4.02 -28.98 -7.46
C GLU A 237 -3.43 -27.69 -8.02
N LYS A 238 -2.97 -27.74 -9.28
CA LYS A 238 -2.32 -26.61 -9.99
C LYS A 238 -3.12 -26.15 -11.22
N ARG A 239 -4.27 -26.79 -11.50
CA ARG A 239 -5.07 -26.56 -12.71
C ARG A 239 -6.31 -25.70 -12.46
N ARG A 240 -6.64 -25.42 -11.19
CA ARG A 240 -7.81 -24.66 -10.78
C ARG A 240 -7.41 -23.47 -9.92
N PRO A 241 -8.09 -22.33 -10.06
CA PRO A 241 -7.93 -21.21 -9.12
C PRO A 241 -8.28 -21.67 -7.71
N GLN A 242 -7.60 -21.08 -6.72
CA GLN A 242 -7.87 -21.32 -5.31
C GLN A 242 -7.75 -20.01 -4.56
N ASP A 243 -8.65 -19.80 -3.60
CA ASP A 243 -8.64 -18.66 -2.71
C ASP A 243 -8.46 -19.10 -1.26
N GLY A 244 -7.74 -18.30 -0.46
CA GLY A 244 -7.47 -18.61 0.92
C GLY A 244 -7.04 -17.40 1.73
N ARG A 245 -6.67 -17.64 2.99
CA ARG A 245 -6.22 -16.60 3.91
C ARG A 245 -4.97 -17.04 4.65
N ILE A 246 -4.07 -16.09 4.90
CA ILE A 246 -2.88 -16.26 5.75
C ILE A 246 -3.04 -15.30 6.91
N HIS A 247 -2.94 -15.81 8.13
CA HIS A 247 -2.66 -14.99 9.30
C HIS A 247 -1.14 -14.91 9.44
N PHE A 248 -0.58 -13.71 9.23
CA PHE A 248 0.87 -13.49 9.22
C PHE A 248 1.29 -12.71 10.46
N SER A 249 2.28 -13.26 11.18
CA SER A 249 2.88 -12.61 12.35
C SER A 249 4.40 -12.67 12.23
N SER A 250 5.07 -11.53 12.33
CA SER A 250 6.53 -11.41 12.32
C SER A 250 6.99 -10.17 13.08
N GLY A 251 7.55 -10.38 14.28
CA GLY A 251 7.90 -9.28 15.18
C GLY A 251 6.67 -8.43 15.55
N PRO A 252 6.71 -7.10 15.31
CA PRO A 252 5.59 -6.22 15.61
C PRO A 252 4.51 -6.21 14.52
N ILE A 253 4.71 -6.97 13.42
CA ILE A 253 3.81 -7.00 12.28
C ILE A 253 2.84 -8.16 12.47
N GLU A 254 1.55 -7.84 12.53
CA GLU A 254 0.45 -8.79 12.53
C GLU A 254 -0.59 -8.33 11.52
N LEU A 255 -0.92 -9.18 10.55
CA LEU A 255 -1.88 -8.86 9.50
C LEU A 255 -2.52 -10.11 8.91
N ASP A 256 -3.72 -9.94 8.40
CA ASP A 256 -4.38 -10.93 7.56
C ASP A 256 -4.08 -10.68 6.09
N ILE A 257 -3.85 -11.76 5.35
CA ILE A 257 -3.55 -11.70 3.92
C ILE A 257 -4.56 -12.57 3.18
N ARG A 258 -5.26 -12.00 2.22
CA ARG A 258 -6.04 -12.78 1.26
C ARG A 258 -5.14 -13.25 0.15
N VAL A 259 -5.24 -14.52 -0.18
CA VAL A 259 -4.45 -15.20 -1.21
C VAL A 259 -5.38 -15.66 -2.31
N SER A 260 -5.05 -15.34 -3.54
CA SER A 260 -5.69 -15.91 -4.71
C SER A 260 -4.63 -16.50 -5.63
N THR A 261 -4.84 -17.73 -6.09
CA THR A 261 -3.95 -18.41 -7.03
C THR A 261 -4.67 -18.62 -8.35
N LEU A 262 -3.99 -18.39 -9.46
CA LEU A 262 -4.52 -18.56 -10.80
C LEU A 262 -3.53 -19.36 -11.66
N PRO A 263 -3.94 -20.50 -12.26
CA PRO A 263 -3.13 -21.20 -13.26
C PRO A 263 -2.84 -20.29 -14.46
N VAL A 264 -1.57 -20.19 -14.83
CA VAL A 264 -1.10 -19.40 -15.97
C VAL A 264 -0.12 -20.22 -16.80
N MET A 265 0.29 -19.75 -17.99
CA MET A 265 1.10 -20.49 -18.93
C MET A 265 2.41 -21.05 -18.36
N TYR A 266 3.05 -20.34 -17.42
CA TYR A 266 4.35 -20.71 -16.85
C TYR A 266 4.28 -21.12 -15.37
N GLY A 267 3.12 -21.57 -14.90
CA GLY A 267 2.90 -22.01 -13.51
C GLY A 267 1.64 -21.47 -12.90
N GLU A 268 1.68 -21.04 -11.64
CA GLU A 268 0.55 -20.40 -10.95
C GLU A 268 0.95 -18.98 -10.57
N SER A 269 0.15 -18.00 -11.01
CA SER A 269 0.22 -16.63 -10.49
C SER A 269 -0.41 -16.58 -9.11
N VAL A 270 0.21 -15.86 -8.18
CA VAL A 270 -0.32 -15.66 -6.83
C VAL A 270 -0.45 -14.18 -6.53
N SER A 271 -1.63 -13.77 -6.08
CA SER A 271 -1.90 -12.43 -5.58
C SER A 271 -2.16 -12.48 -4.09
N LEU A 272 -1.42 -11.67 -3.34
CA LEU A 272 -1.59 -11.49 -1.90
C LEU A 272 -2.11 -10.09 -1.64
N ARG A 273 -3.33 -9.96 -1.08
CA ARG A 273 -3.84 -8.68 -0.60
C ARG A 273 -3.57 -8.54 0.88
N LEU A 274 -2.79 -7.53 1.24
CA LEU A 274 -2.39 -7.25 2.61
C LEU A 274 -3.50 -6.45 3.31
N LEU A 275 -4.16 -7.08 4.27
CA LEU A 275 -5.16 -6.43 5.12
C LEU A 275 -4.42 -5.93 6.36
N THR A 276 -3.80 -4.76 6.25
CA THR A 276 -3.12 -4.17 7.40
C THR A 276 -4.18 -3.70 8.40
N ASN A 277 -4.19 -4.31 9.57
CA ASN A 277 -4.89 -3.80 10.74
C ASN A 277 -4.19 -2.50 11.20
N SER A 278 -4.14 -1.49 10.33
CA SER A 278 -3.77 -0.16 10.79
C SER A 278 -4.91 0.31 11.69
N ASN A 279 -4.76 0.06 12.99
CA ASN A 279 -5.73 0.35 14.05
C ASN A 279 -6.07 1.84 14.18
N ARG A 280 -5.55 2.69 13.29
CA ARG A 280 -5.91 4.09 13.27
C ARG A 280 -7.08 4.33 12.31
N PRO A 281 -8.29 4.53 12.86
CA PRO A 281 -9.44 4.90 12.05
C PRO A 281 -9.17 6.24 11.35
N VAL A 282 -9.47 6.30 10.06
CA VAL A 282 -9.45 7.55 9.29
C VAL A 282 -10.71 8.34 9.66
N THR A 283 -10.56 9.60 10.03
CA THR A 283 -11.71 10.50 10.29
C THR A 283 -12.23 11.11 8.99
N ILE A 284 -13.42 11.71 9.01
CA ILE A 284 -14.01 12.34 7.82
C ILE A 284 -13.12 13.47 7.31
N GLU A 285 -12.48 14.21 8.21
CA GLU A 285 -11.55 15.30 7.91
C GLU A 285 -10.27 14.78 7.23
N GLU A 286 -9.79 13.61 7.64
CA GLU A 286 -8.60 12.95 7.06
C GLU A 286 -8.84 12.34 5.67
N LEU A 287 -10.10 12.14 5.26
CA LEU A 287 -10.44 11.68 3.90
C LEU A 287 -10.01 12.69 2.83
N GLY A 288 -9.83 13.96 3.20
CA GLY A 288 -9.46 15.04 2.28
C GLY A 288 -10.66 15.82 1.75
N MET A 289 -11.84 15.66 2.32
CA MET A 289 -13.04 16.44 1.94
C MET A 289 -12.82 17.94 2.18
N LEU A 290 -13.52 18.75 1.39
CA LEU A 290 -13.63 20.19 1.64
C LEU A 290 -14.50 20.44 2.88
N GLU A 291 -14.21 21.46 3.66
CA GLU A 291 -14.97 21.76 4.90
C GLU A 291 -16.49 21.88 4.66
N ARG A 292 -16.88 22.50 3.54
CA ARG A 292 -18.30 22.59 3.13
C ARG A 292 -18.93 21.21 2.87
N ASP A 293 -18.16 20.27 2.26
CA ASP A 293 -18.63 18.93 1.96
C ASP A 293 -18.74 18.10 3.26
N VAL A 294 -17.78 18.28 4.18
CA VAL A 294 -17.84 17.70 5.53
C VAL A 294 -19.12 18.13 6.26
N ALA A 295 -19.47 19.42 6.20
CA ALA A 295 -20.68 19.93 6.84
C ALA A 295 -21.96 19.30 6.27
N VAL A 296 -22.04 19.12 4.93
CA VAL A 296 -23.18 18.47 4.28
C VAL A 296 -23.24 16.98 4.62
N VAL A 297 -22.10 16.30 4.64
CA VAL A 297 -22.03 14.88 5.06
C VAL A 297 -22.48 14.76 6.51
N ASP A 298 -21.93 15.58 7.40
CA ASP A 298 -22.26 15.53 8.84
C ASP A 298 -23.75 15.78 9.09
N GLN A 299 -24.37 16.70 8.37
CA GLN A 299 -25.83 16.93 8.43
C GLN A 299 -26.63 15.69 8.00
N ASN A 300 -26.22 15.01 6.93
CA ASN A 300 -26.96 13.87 6.38
C ASN A 300 -26.78 12.60 7.20
N ILE A 301 -25.58 12.30 7.71
CA ILE A 301 -25.33 11.10 8.52
C ILE A 301 -25.99 11.16 9.91
N HIS A 302 -26.43 12.34 10.35
CA HIS A 302 -27.16 12.51 11.61
C HIS A 302 -28.69 12.53 11.43
N LYS A 303 -29.19 12.36 10.18
CA LYS A 303 -30.64 12.20 9.96
C LYS A 303 -31.16 10.95 10.64
N PRO A 304 -32.40 10.96 11.12
CA PRO A 304 -32.98 9.78 11.77
C PRO A 304 -33.26 8.63 10.80
N TYR A 305 -33.47 8.91 9.52
CA TYR A 305 -33.75 7.93 8.47
C TYR A 305 -33.32 8.46 7.10
N GLY A 306 -33.29 7.59 6.12
CA GLY A 306 -32.89 7.91 4.75
C GLY A 306 -31.75 7.00 4.25
N ILE A 307 -31.36 7.14 3.00
CA ILE A 307 -30.24 6.43 2.40
C ILE A 307 -29.14 7.41 2.02
N ILE A 308 -27.92 7.08 2.41
CA ILE A 308 -26.69 7.73 1.98
C ILE A 308 -25.86 6.74 1.18
N LEU A 309 -25.49 7.11 -0.04
CA LEU A 309 -24.75 6.25 -0.94
C LEU A 309 -23.35 6.82 -1.20
N VAL A 310 -22.34 5.95 -1.15
CA VAL A 310 -20.97 6.26 -1.59
C VAL A 310 -20.70 5.49 -2.87
N THR A 311 -20.32 6.18 -3.94
CA THR A 311 -20.12 5.53 -5.23
C THR A 311 -18.71 5.75 -5.80
N GLY A 312 -18.29 4.84 -6.67
CA GLY A 312 -16.98 4.85 -7.32
C GLY A 312 -16.52 3.44 -7.68
N PRO A 313 -15.46 3.31 -8.49
CA PRO A 313 -14.88 2.02 -8.85
C PRO A 313 -14.26 1.31 -7.64
N THR A 314 -13.81 0.08 -7.90
CA THR A 314 -13.01 -0.67 -6.92
C THR A 314 -11.73 0.11 -6.57
N GLY A 315 -11.42 0.19 -5.27
CA GLY A 315 -10.24 0.94 -4.80
C GLY A 315 -10.44 2.46 -4.67
N ALA A 316 -11.65 2.99 -4.90
CA ALA A 316 -11.96 4.41 -4.70
C ALA A 316 -11.98 4.83 -3.22
N GLY A 317 -11.95 3.89 -2.27
CA GLY A 317 -11.95 4.18 -0.83
C GLY A 317 -13.35 4.23 -0.21
N LYS A 318 -14.38 3.67 -0.87
CA LYS A 318 -15.78 3.66 -0.41
C LYS A 318 -15.93 3.10 1.00
N SER A 319 -15.37 1.92 1.26
CA SER A 319 -15.42 1.26 2.58
C SER A 319 -14.79 2.14 3.68
N THR A 320 -13.69 2.83 3.38
CA THR A 320 -13.04 3.76 4.32
C THR A 320 -13.96 4.93 4.66
N SER A 321 -14.64 5.51 3.67
CA SER A 321 -15.60 6.61 3.90
C SER A 321 -16.80 6.15 4.69
N LEU A 322 -17.41 5.01 4.33
CA LEU A 322 -18.53 4.42 5.08
C LEU A 322 -18.16 4.13 6.53
N SER A 323 -16.99 3.50 6.77
CA SER A 323 -16.48 3.25 8.12
C SER A 323 -16.25 4.55 8.91
N SER A 324 -15.77 5.61 8.24
CA SER A 324 -15.60 6.93 8.87
C SER A 324 -16.95 7.55 9.27
N PHE A 325 -17.98 7.39 8.43
CA PHE A 325 -19.34 7.86 8.72
C PHE A 325 -19.95 7.10 9.90
N VAL A 326 -19.86 5.76 9.89
CA VAL A 326 -20.34 4.92 10.99
C VAL A 326 -19.64 5.30 12.31
N ARG A 327 -18.33 5.49 12.31
CA ARG A 327 -17.58 5.92 13.50
C ARG A 327 -18.02 7.27 14.02
N ARG A 328 -18.33 8.21 13.12
CA ARG A 328 -18.76 9.58 13.45
C ARG A 328 -20.10 9.62 14.17
N ILE A 329 -21.04 8.74 13.75
CA ILE A 329 -22.40 8.72 14.30
C ILE A 329 -22.58 7.70 15.44
N ARG A 330 -21.55 6.93 15.75
CA ARG A 330 -21.56 5.92 16.82
C ARG A 330 -21.69 6.59 18.18
N THR A 331 -22.76 6.28 18.87
CA THR A 331 -23.03 6.67 20.26
C THR A 331 -23.57 5.44 21.03
N PRO A 332 -23.46 5.40 22.37
CA PRO A 332 -23.94 4.26 23.16
C PRO A 332 -25.44 3.99 23.06
N ASP A 333 -26.24 5.01 22.68
CA ASP A 333 -27.69 4.97 22.53
C ASP A 333 -28.16 4.61 21.11
N ARG A 334 -27.24 4.39 20.17
CA ARG A 334 -27.55 3.99 18.80
C ARG A 334 -27.09 2.58 18.50
N ARG A 335 -28.01 1.76 18.02
CA ARG A 335 -27.69 0.41 17.56
C ARG A 335 -27.31 0.41 16.09
N ILE A 336 -26.03 0.21 15.80
CA ILE A 336 -25.48 0.19 14.45
C ILE A 336 -25.15 -1.26 14.09
N ILE A 337 -25.65 -1.74 12.96
CA ILE A 337 -25.36 -3.08 12.44
C ILE A 337 -24.88 -2.97 11.00
N THR A 338 -23.81 -3.70 10.67
CA THR A 338 -23.28 -3.74 9.31
C THR A 338 -23.35 -5.12 8.70
N VAL A 339 -23.42 -5.19 7.38
CA VAL A 339 -23.14 -6.39 6.58
C VAL A 339 -22.17 -6.05 5.46
N GLU A 340 -21.04 -6.76 5.41
CA GLU A 340 -19.89 -6.43 4.59
C GLU A 340 -19.33 -7.68 3.86
N ASP A 341 -18.65 -7.49 2.74
CA ASP A 341 -18.03 -8.58 1.95
C ASP A 341 -16.58 -8.22 1.55
N PRO A 342 -15.67 -8.48 2.46
CA PRO A 342 -15.76 -8.76 3.87
C PRO A 342 -15.69 -7.51 4.75
N VAL A 343 -15.69 -7.69 6.08
CA VAL A 343 -15.31 -6.64 7.03
C VAL A 343 -13.86 -6.23 6.80
N GLU A 344 -13.65 -4.95 6.45
CA GLU A 344 -12.31 -4.39 6.18
C GLU A 344 -11.68 -3.78 7.44
N TYR A 345 -12.49 -3.20 8.32
CA TYR A 345 -12.05 -2.54 9.55
C TYR A 345 -12.97 -2.94 10.70
N GLU A 346 -12.40 -3.42 11.78
CA GLU A 346 -13.16 -3.60 13.01
C GLU A 346 -13.50 -2.24 13.64
N ILE A 347 -14.75 -2.08 14.03
CA ILE A 347 -15.23 -0.87 14.68
C ILE A 347 -15.82 -1.26 16.03
N GLU A 348 -15.15 -0.87 17.10
CA GLU A 348 -15.60 -1.13 18.45
C GLU A 348 -17.00 -0.56 18.70
N GLY A 349 -17.87 -1.33 19.36
CA GLY A 349 -19.21 -0.90 19.75
C GLY A 349 -20.28 -0.96 18.65
N ILE A 350 -20.00 -1.65 17.53
CA ILE A 350 -21.01 -1.96 16.50
C ILE A 350 -21.03 -3.46 16.19
N ASN A 351 -22.14 -3.94 15.66
CA ASN A 351 -22.30 -5.33 15.26
C ASN A 351 -21.99 -5.47 13.77
N GLN A 352 -20.81 -6.02 13.43
CA GLN A 352 -20.39 -6.23 12.05
C GLN A 352 -20.61 -7.68 11.64
N SER A 353 -21.36 -7.88 10.56
CA SER A 353 -21.64 -9.18 9.96
C SER A 353 -20.93 -9.32 8.63
N GLN A 354 -20.39 -10.48 8.34
CA GLN A 354 -19.72 -10.75 7.07
C GLN A 354 -20.54 -11.70 6.22
N VAL A 355 -20.64 -11.41 4.92
CA VAL A 355 -21.26 -12.29 3.92
C VAL A 355 -20.52 -13.63 3.85
N HIS A 356 -21.29 -14.72 3.71
CA HIS A 356 -20.80 -16.08 3.52
C HIS A 356 -21.63 -16.76 2.42
N SER A 357 -21.30 -16.48 1.18
CA SER A 357 -22.04 -16.96 0.00
C SER A 357 -22.13 -18.49 -0.09
N GLU A 358 -21.12 -19.21 0.43
CA GLU A 358 -21.08 -20.67 0.44
C GLU A 358 -22.25 -21.32 1.22
N ILE A 359 -22.78 -20.61 2.22
CA ILE A 359 -23.92 -21.07 3.04
C ILE A 359 -25.21 -20.28 2.74
N GLY A 360 -25.22 -19.50 1.65
CA GLY A 360 -26.39 -18.69 1.27
C GLY A 360 -26.63 -17.46 2.13
N PHE A 361 -25.62 -17.02 2.92
CA PHE A 361 -25.71 -15.80 3.70
C PHE A 361 -25.14 -14.63 2.86
N ASP A 362 -26.02 -14.00 2.08
CA ASP A 362 -25.75 -12.88 1.19
C ASP A 362 -26.25 -11.54 1.78
N PHE A 363 -26.06 -10.42 1.05
CA PHE A 363 -26.50 -9.10 1.48
C PHE A 363 -28.01 -9.00 1.71
N ALA A 364 -28.82 -9.59 0.83
CA ALA A 364 -30.28 -9.52 0.94
C ALA A 364 -30.80 -10.32 2.15
N SER A 365 -30.29 -11.54 2.35
CA SER A 365 -30.67 -12.40 3.49
C SER A 365 -30.23 -11.79 4.82
N ALA A 366 -29.00 -11.25 4.87
CA ALA A 366 -28.48 -10.56 6.04
C ALA A 366 -29.31 -9.33 6.39
N LEU A 367 -29.64 -8.47 5.40
CA LEU A 367 -30.42 -7.26 5.61
C LEU A 367 -31.82 -7.55 6.14
N ARG A 368 -32.51 -8.62 5.63
CA ARG A 368 -33.76 -9.07 6.21
C ARG A 368 -33.65 -9.49 7.67
N CYS A 369 -32.53 -10.09 8.06
CA CYS A 369 -32.27 -10.46 9.45
C CYS A 369 -31.99 -9.23 10.32
N ILE A 370 -31.20 -8.30 9.82
CA ILE A 370 -30.83 -7.06 10.51
C ILE A 370 -32.08 -6.25 10.87
N LEU A 371 -33.04 -6.12 9.98
CA LEU A 371 -34.33 -5.42 10.22
C LEU A 371 -35.12 -5.97 11.39
N ARG A 372 -34.86 -7.20 11.83
CA ARG A 372 -35.50 -7.81 13.03
C ARG A 372 -34.63 -7.72 14.28
N GLN A 373 -33.55 -6.99 14.20
CA GLN A 373 -32.59 -6.80 15.28
C GLN A 373 -32.67 -5.41 15.92
N ASP A 374 -33.74 -4.64 15.65
CA ASP A 374 -33.98 -3.30 16.18
C ASP A 374 -32.80 -2.35 15.93
N PRO A 375 -32.34 -2.17 14.68
CA PRO A 375 -31.24 -1.27 14.35
C PRO A 375 -31.74 0.17 14.20
N ASP A 376 -30.93 1.16 14.62
CA ASP A 376 -31.12 2.58 14.27
C ASP A 376 -30.43 2.90 12.94
N VAL A 377 -29.21 2.31 12.76
CA VAL A 377 -28.39 2.53 11.56
C VAL A 377 -27.96 1.19 10.99
N ILE A 378 -28.10 1.08 9.68
CA ILE A 378 -27.71 -0.12 8.92
C ILE A 378 -26.63 0.29 7.90
N MET A 379 -25.49 -0.39 7.87
CA MET A 379 -24.54 -0.26 6.77
C MET A 379 -24.54 -1.55 5.95
N VAL A 380 -24.84 -1.42 4.65
CA VAL A 380 -24.72 -2.49 3.66
C VAL A 380 -23.49 -2.21 2.81
N GLY A 381 -22.51 -3.08 2.81
CA GLY A 381 -21.23 -2.87 2.12
C GLY A 381 -21.42 -2.38 0.69
N GLU A 382 -22.29 -3.03 -0.07
CA GLU A 382 -22.67 -2.58 -1.42
C GLU A 382 -24.04 -3.10 -1.83
N ILE A 383 -24.69 -2.41 -2.78
CA ILE A 383 -25.91 -2.81 -3.45
C ILE A 383 -25.56 -3.24 -4.86
N ARG A 384 -25.68 -4.57 -5.14
CA ARG A 384 -25.37 -5.16 -6.45
C ARG A 384 -26.61 -5.49 -7.28
N ASP A 385 -27.73 -5.73 -6.62
CA ASP A 385 -28.95 -6.30 -7.20
C ASP A 385 -30.21 -5.59 -6.72
N LYS A 386 -31.31 -5.82 -7.46
CA LYS A 386 -32.62 -5.25 -7.17
C LYS A 386 -33.14 -5.63 -5.79
N GLU A 387 -32.94 -6.87 -5.37
CA GLU A 387 -33.47 -7.38 -4.10
C GLU A 387 -32.87 -6.64 -2.90
N THR A 388 -31.54 -6.51 -2.87
CA THR A 388 -30.83 -5.74 -1.85
C THR A 388 -31.25 -4.27 -1.87
N ALA A 389 -31.38 -3.66 -3.07
CA ALA A 389 -31.82 -2.28 -3.23
C ALA A 389 -33.22 -2.05 -2.68
N ASP A 390 -34.18 -2.92 -3.03
CA ASP A 390 -35.58 -2.80 -2.57
C ASP A 390 -35.69 -2.90 -1.04
N ILE A 391 -34.96 -3.85 -0.42
CA ILE A 391 -34.95 -4.00 1.04
C ILE A 391 -34.32 -2.77 1.72
N ALA A 392 -33.21 -2.26 1.21
CA ALA A 392 -32.53 -1.08 1.75
C ALA A 392 -33.41 0.18 1.70
N ILE A 393 -34.11 0.38 0.57
CA ILE A 393 -35.05 1.50 0.38
C ILE A 393 -36.22 1.37 1.35
N ARG A 394 -36.85 0.18 1.47
CA ARG A 394 -37.93 -0.05 2.42
C ARG A 394 -37.47 0.17 3.86
N ALA A 395 -36.26 -0.26 4.21
CA ALA A 395 -35.68 -0.01 5.52
C ALA A 395 -35.62 1.49 5.84
N SER A 396 -35.16 2.30 4.89
CA SER A 396 -35.08 3.76 5.09
C SER A 396 -36.45 4.41 5.22
N LEU A 397 -37.44 3.96 4.46
CA LEU A 397 -38.82 4.47 4.54
C LEU A 397 -39.54 4.06 5.84
N THR A 398 -39.06 3.01 6.51
CA THR A 398 -39.58 2.55 7.81
C THR A 398 -38.84 3.11 9.02
N GLY A 399 -37.97 4.11 8.84
CA GLY A 399 -37.38 4.86 9.94
C GLY A 399 -35.91 4.55 10.24
N HIS A 400 -35.20 3.83 9.35
CA HIS A 400 -33.78 3.51 9.55
C HIS A 400 -32.87 4.39 8.70
N LEU A 401 -31.72 4.78 9.23
CA LEU A 401 -30.64 5.36 8.43
C LEU A 401 -29.84 4.24 7.77
N VAL A 402 -29.79 4.22 6.43
CA VAL A 402 -29.08 3.22 5.65
C VAL A 402 -27.86 3.86 4.98
N LEU A 403 -26.69 3.27 5.21
CA LEU A 403 -25.43 3.64 4.54
C LEU A 403 -25.05 2.51 3.58
N SER A 404 -24.73 2.83 2.33
CA SER A 404 -24.32 1.77 1.38
C SER A 404 -23.40 2.31 0.27
N SER A 405 -22.92 1.41 -0.58
CA SER A 405 -22.15 1.80 -1.77
C SER A 405 -22.73 1.25 -3.06
N LEU A 406 -22.39 1.95 -4.16
CA LEU A 406 -22.68 1.57 -5.53
C LEU A 406 -21.39 1.61 -6.38
N HIS A 407 -21.46 1.02 -7.56
CA HIS A 407 -20.41 1.10 -8.57
C HIS A 407 -20.87 1.96 -9.75
N THR A 408 -20.81 3.30 -9.59
CA THR A 408 -21.03 4.27 -10.68
C THR A 408 -19.90 5.28 -10.71
N ASN A 409 -19.72 5.94 -11.86
CA ASN A 409 -18.60 6.83 -12.09
C ASN A 409 -18.80 8.22 -11.49
N ASP A 410 -20.04 8.67 -11.35
CA ASP A 410 -20.40 9.95 -10.74
C ASP A 410 -21.64 9.83 -9.84
N ALA A 411 -21.98 10.89 -9.15
CA ALA A 411 -23.05 10.88 -8.17
C ALA A 411 -24.44 10.82 -8.82
N ALA A 412 -24.65 11.52 -9.93
CA ALA A 412 -25.93 11.49 -10.64
C ALA A 412 -26.21 10.12 -11.25
N GLY A 413 -25.15 9.45 -11.76
CA GLY A 413 -25.21 8.07 -12.22
C GLY A 413 -25.65 7.08 -11.13
N GLY A 414 -25.40 7.39 -9.85
CA GLY A 414 -25.90 6.60 -8.74
C GLY A 414 -27.42 6.56 -8.64
N LEU A 415 -28.08 7.69 -8.92
CA LEU A 415 -29.55 7.76 -8.95
C LEU A 415 -30.12 6.95 -10.11
N THR A 416 -29.60 7.14 -11.33
CA THR A 416 -30.08 6.40 -12.51
C THR A 416 -29.80 4.91 -12.41
N ARG A 417 -28.69 4.51 -11.77
CA ARG A 417 -28.37 3.09 -11.54
C ARG A 417 -29.42 2.38 -10.69
N LEU A 418 -29.99 3.04 -9.69
CA LEU A 418 -31.10 2.47 -8.92
C LEU A 418 -32.37 2.28 -9.80
N VAL A 419 -32.63 3.23 -10.70
CA VAL A 419 -33.73 3.08 -11.70
C VAL A 419 -33.46 1.89 -12.63
N ASP A 420 -32.24 1.75 -13.14
CA ASP A 420 -31.83 0.64 -14.00
C ASP A 420 -31.93 -0.72 -13.30
N MET A 421 -31.74 -0.76 -11.99
CA MET A 421 -31.99 -1.95 -11.17
C MET A 421 -33.49 -2.26 -11.01
N GLY A 422 -34.37 -1.39 -11.49
CA GLY A 422 -35.82 -1.54 -11.46
C GLY A 422 -36.46 -1.03 -10.18
N ILE A 423 -35.87 -0.04 -9.54
CA ILE A 423 -36.46 0.70 -8.43
C ILE A 423 -37.24 1.89 -8.98
N GLU A 424 -38.49 2.04 -8.50
CA GLU A 424 -39.36 3.12 -8.91
C GLU A 424 -38.81 4.50 -8.49
N PRO A 425 -38.79 5.51 -9.39
CA PRO A 425 -38.22 6.83 -9.11
C PRO A 425 -38.80 7.51 -7.86
N PHE A 426 -40.09 7.32 -7.57
CA PHE A 426 -40.72 7.93 -6.40
C PHE A 426 -40.17 7.35 -5.08
N LEU A 427 -39.79 6.06 -5.06
CA LEU A 427 -39.14 5.43 -3.90
C LEU A 427 -37.72 5.98 -3.69
N ILE A 428 -36.96 6.17 -4.78
CA ILE A 428 -35.63 6.75 -4.73
C ILE A 428 -35.69 8.18 -4.17
N THR A 429 -36.58 9.01 -4.71
CA THR A 429 -36.72 10.40 -4.27
C THR A 429 -37.23 10.55 -2.84
N ALA A 430 -37.97 9.58 -2.34
CA ALA A 430 -38.47 9.56 -0.96
C ALA A 430 -37.45 9.04 0.05
N SER A 431 -36.43 8.30 -0.38
CA SER A 431 -35.50 7.61 0.50
C SER A 431 -34.06 8.09 0.41
N VAL A 432 -33.54 8.43 -0.79
CA VAL A 432 -32.15 8.82 -0.97
C VAL A 432 -31.97 10.29 -0.61
N GLU A 433 -31.07 10.56 0.33
CA GLU A 433 -30.77 11.92 0.83
C GLU A 433 -29.53 12.50 0.18
N MET A 434 -28.51 11.66 -0.04
CA MET A 434 -27.20 12.10 -0.54
C MET A 434 -26.51 10.99 -1.29
N ILE A 435 -25.80 11.32 -2.37
CA ILE A 435 -24.85 10.45 -3.04
C ILE A 435 -23.48 11.13 -3.09
N LEU A 436 -22.45 10.40 -2.65
CA LEU A 436 -21.06 10.83 -2.66
C LEU A 436 -20.27 10.01 -3.67
N ALA A 437 -19.98 10.54 -4.82
CA ALA A 437 -19.01 9.93 -5.72
C ALA A 437 -17.59 10.24 -5.27
N GLN A 438 -16.72 9.25 -5.34
CA GLN A 438 -15.37 9.31 -4.79
C GLN A 438 -14.34 8.69 -5.73
N ARG A 439 -13.17 9.31 -5.79
CA ARG A 439 -11.94 8.79 -6.39
C ARG A 439 -10.75 9.07 -5.48
N LEU A 440 -9.67 8.34 -5.69
CA LEU A 440 -8.39 8.57 -5.02
C LEU A 440 -7.35 9.02 -6.03
N VAL A 441 -6.70 10.14 -5.76
CA VAL A 441 -5.53 10.63 -6.49
C VAL A 441 -4.28 10.55 -5.63
N ARG A 442 -3.10 10.51 -6.25
CA ARG A 442 -1.83 10.44 -5.53
C ARG A 442 -1.58 11.74 -4.75
N ARG A 443 -1.23 11.62 -3.48
CA ARG A 443 -0.88 12.75 -2.62
C ARG A 443 0.60 13.11 -2.81
N LEU A 444 0.88 14.39 -3.01
CA LEU A 444 2.25 14.90 -3.07
C LEU A 444 3.02 14.60 -1.78
N CYS A 445 4.28 14.25 -1.93
CA CYS A 445 5.16 14.06 -0.79
C CYS A 445 5.42 15.40 -0.09
N PRO A 446 5.09 15.55 1.21
CA PRO A 446 5.27 16.82 1.92
C PRO A 446 6.75 17.22 2.09
N HIS A 447 7.68 16.26 1.95
CA HIS A 447 9.11 16.50 2.16
C HIS A 447 9.84 17.04 0.92
N CYS A 448 9.31 16.81 -0.29
CA CYS A 448 10.05 17.15 -1.50
C CYS A 448 9.24 17.86 -2.59
N CYS A 449 7.93 18.10 -2.39
CA CYS A 449 7.17 18.85 -3.38
C CYS A 449 7.66 20.31 -3.43
N LYS A 450 7.70 20.89 -4.63
CA LYS A 450 8.05 22.29 -4.87
C LYS A 450 6.98 22.97 -5.71
N THR A 451 6.99 24.31 -5.78
CA THR A 451 6.13 25.07 -6.69
C THR A 451 6.47 24.69 -8.13
N ALA A 452 5.43 24.43 -8.94
CA ALA A 452 5.59 24.00 -10.31
C ALA A 452 5.95 25.18 -11.23
N GLU A 453 6.87 24.94 -12.16
CA GLU A 453 7.15 25.85 -13.27
C GLU A 453 6.29 25.43 -14.47
N ILE A 454 5.14 26.07 -14.67
CA ILE A 454 4.17 25.69 -15.70
C ILE A 454 4.08 26.81 -16.74
N ASP A 455 4.09 26.44 -18.02
CA ASP A 455 3.75 27.35 -19.13
C ASP A 455 2.28 27.79 -18.99
N PRO A 456 2.02 29.11 -18.81
CA PRO A 456 0.66 29.61 -18.61
C PRO A 456 -0.30 29.27 -19.76
N LYS A 457 0.17 29.28 -21.01
CA LYS A 457 -0.66 28.97 -22.18
C LYS A 457 -1.07 27.51 -22.21
N LYS A 458 -0.15 26.61 -21.85
CA LYS A 458 -0.43 25.17 -21.75
C LYS A 458 -1.41 24.89 -20.61
N LEU A 459 -1.22 25.52 -19.48
CA LEU A 459 -2.12 25.37 -18.33
C LEU A 459 -3.53 25.85 -18.67
N GLU A 460 -3.67 27.04 -19.27
CA GLU A 460 -4.94 27.60 -19.66
C GLU A 460 -5.70 26.68 -20.65
N SER A 461 -5.01 26.18 -21.67
CA SER A 461 -5.60 25.22 -22.63
C SER A 461 -6.08 23.94 -21.94
N GLN A 462 -5.30 23.39 -21.01
CA GLN A 462 -5.69 22.19 -20.28
C GLN A 462 -6.85 22.46 -19.30
N MET A 463 -6.86 23.59 -18.59
CA MET A 463 -7.96 23.99 -17.72
C MET A 463 -9.27 24.14 -18.49
N GLN A 464 -9.22 24.75 -19.67
CA GLN A 464 -10.39 24.87 -20.55
C GLN A 464 -10.93 23.51 -20.98
N GLN A 465 -10.05 22.59 -21.36
CA GLN A 465 -10.44 21.20 -21.72
C GLN A 465 -11.11 20.46 -20.54
N LEU A 466 -10.70 20.75 -19.31
CA LEU A 466 -11.23 20.15 -18.09
C LEU A 466 -12.46 20.91 -17.53
N GLY A 467 -12.93 21.97 -18.21
CA GLY A 467 -14.07 22.77 -17.76
C GLY A 467 -13.79 23.61 -16.50
N ILE A 468 -12.51 23.89 -16.22
CA ILE A 468 -12.10 24.78 -15.12
C ILE A 468 -12.12 26.21 -15.64
N PRO A 469 -12.83 27.15 -14.98
CA PRO A 469 -12.96 28.51 -15.47
C PRO A 469 -11.61 29.23 -15.62
N PRO A 470 -11.42 30.09 -16.65
CA PRO A 470 -10.20 30.87 -16.84
C PRO A 470 -9.84 31.79 -15.64
N SER A 471 -10.83 32.22 -14.86
CA SER A 471 -10.62 32.98 -13.64
C SER A 471 -9.75 32.25 -12.59
N GLU A 472 -9.73 30.95 -12.64
CA GLU A 472 -8.92 30.10 -11.73
C GLU A 472 -7.41 30.17 -12.04
N MET A 473 -6.99 30.72 -13.19
CA MET A 473 -5.57 30.94 -13.52
C MET A 473 -4.83 31.80 -12.48
N GLN A 474 -5.52 32.66 -11.74
CA GLN A 474 -4.93 33.44 -10.65
C GLN A 474 -4.27 32.57 -9.56
N TYR A 475 -4.65 31.29 -9.44
CA TYR A 475 -4.11 30.33 -8.48
C TYR A 475 -2.99 29.44 -9.05
N ALA A 476 -2.50 29.71 -10.27
CA ALA A 476 -1.44 28.93 -10.91
C ALA A 476 -0.15 28.83 -10.06
N ASN A 477 0.15 29.86 -9.29
CA ASN A 477 1.29 29.92 -8.37
C ASN A 477 1.19 28.97 -7.16
N LEU A 478 0.00 28.44 -6.86
CA LEU A 478 -0.21 27.47 -5.79
C LEU A 478 0.06 26.01 -6.23
N ILE A 479 0.17 25.80 -7.54
CA ILE A 479 0.39 24.45 -8.09
C ILE A 479 1.77 23.95 -7.66
N LYS A 480 1.77 22.73 -7.11
CA LYS A 480 3.01 22.03 -6.74
C LYS A 480 3.26 20.83 -7.65
N GLU A 481 4.55 20.51 -7.83
CA GLU A 481 5.00 19.35 -8.59
C GLU A 481 5.78 18.36 -7.73
N PRO A 482 5.75 17.06 -8.09
CA PRO A 482 6.55 16.03 -7.43
C PRO A 482 8.02 16.17 -7.82
N VAL A 483 8.94 16.05 -6.85
CA VAL A 483 10.38 16.03 -7.10
C VAL A 483 10.94 14.61 -6.92
N GLY A 484 10.83 14.08 -5.72
CA GLY A 484 11.40 12.80 -5.33
C GLY A 484 12.42 12.96 -4.19
N CYS A 485 12.32 12.11 -3.18
CA CYS A 485 13.26 11.98 -2.07
C CYS A 485 13.15 10.57 -1.48
N ASP A 486 14.03 10.22 -0.55
CA ASP A 486 14.00 8.89 0.09
C ASP A 486 12.67 8.59 0.80
N ALA A 487 12.05 9.58 1.45
CA ALA A 487 10.77 9.42 2.13
C ALA A 487 9.61 9.01 1.20
N CYS A 488 9.71 9.32 -0.09
CA CYS A 488 8.75 8.92 -1.13
C CYS A 488 9.37 7.98 -2.19
N ARG A 489 10.56 7.44 -1.96
CA ARG A 489 11.30 6.57 -2.88
C ARG A 489 11.45 7.18 -4.27
N HIS A 490 11.80 8.44 -4.30
CA HIS A 490 12.02 9.24 -5.52
C HIS A 490 10.80 9.35 -6.44
N THR A 491 9.60 8.94 -6.00
CA THR A 491 8.36 9.06 -6.78
C THR A 491 7.76 10.47 -6.74
N GLY A 492 8.10 11.27 -5.73
CA GLY A 492 7.47 12.56 -5.47
C GLY A 492 6.07 12.48 -4.83
N TYR A 493 5.54 11.26 -4.59
CA TYR A 493 4.21 11.03 -4.01
C TYR A 493 4.29 10.13 -2.78
N LYS A 494 3.40 10.35 -1.81
CA LYS A 494 3.29 9.52 -0.60
C LYS A 494 1.85 9.47 -0.12
N GLY A 495 1.20 8.32 -0.33
CA GLY A 495 -0.20 8.09 -0.01
C GLY A 495 -1.15 8.66 -1.07
N ARG A 496 -2.44 8.67 -0.73
CA ARG A 496 -3.53 9.09 -1.60
C ARG A 496 -4.39 10.11 -0.89
N VAL A 497 -5.14 10.92 -1.64
CA VAL A 497 -6.14 11.86 -1.14
C VAL A 497 -7.43 11.67 -1.93
N GLY A 498 -8.58 11.77 -1.26
CA GLY A 498 -9.88 11.70 -1.89
C GLY A 498 -10.22 12.95 -2.69
N ILE A 499 -10.87 12.75 -3.83
CA ILE A 499 -11.64 13.77 -4.54
C ILE A 499 -13.09 13.32 -4.57
N PHE A 500 -13.99 14.27 -4.42
CA PHE A 500 -15.39 14.00 -4.10
C PHE A 500 -16.33 14.83 -4.98
N GLU A 501 -17.46 14.22 -5.37
CA GLU A 501 -18.60 14.87 -5.97
C GLU A 501 -19.82 14.54 -5.10
N LEU A 502 -20.34 15.52 -4.37
CA LEU A 502 -21.40 15.33 -3.40
C LEU A 502 -22.70 15.89 -3.94
N LEU A 503 -23.63 15.01 -4.25
CA LEU A 503 -24.97 15.32 -4.72
C LEU A 503 -25.96 15.19 -3.54
N SER A 504 -26.57 16.30 -3.14
CA SER A 504 -27.73 16.29 -2.25
C SER A 504 -29.00 16.13 -3.08
N VAL A 505 -29.93 15.28 -2.62
CA VAL A 505 -31.19 15.05 -3.32
C VAL A 505 -32.19 16.13 -2.93
N THR A 506 -32.00 17.30 -3.53
CA THR A 506 -32.84 18.50 -3.35
C THR A 506 -34.17 18.39 -4.12
N GLU A 507 -35.10 19.32 -3.91
CA GLU A 507 -36.39 19.30 -4.60
C GLU A 507 -36.24 19.37 -6.15
N PRO A 508 -35.38 20.24 -6.73
CA PRO A 508 -35.15 20.22 -8.17
C PRO A 508 -34.59 18.90 -8.70
N VAL A 509 -33.71 18.23 -7.92
CA VAL A 509 -33.18 16.90 -8.26
C VAL A 509 -34.28 15.85 -8.20
N ARG A 510 -35.14 15.88 -7.16
CA ARG A 510 -36.33 15.00 -7.02
C ARG A 510 -37.28 15.15 -8.22
N GLU A 511 -37.62 16.37 -8.60
CA GLU A 511 -38.47 16.63 -9.77
C GLU A 511 -37.84 16.10 -11.08
N ALA A 512 -36.52 16.27 -11.23
CA ALA A 512 -35.83 15.76 -12.40
C ALA A 512 -35.91 14.22 -12.48
N MET A 513 -35.72 13.54 -11.34
CA MET A 513 -35.85 12.09 -11.22
C MET A 513 -37.27 11.60 -11.56
N LEU A 514 -38.30 12.25 -11.01
CA LEU A 514 -39.71 11.91 -11.28
C LEU A 514 -40.10 12.14 -12.76
N LYS A 515 -39.39 13.05 -13.44
CA LYS A 515 -39.54 13.30 -14.88
C LYS A 515 -38.66 12.38 -15.75
N ASN A 516 -38.00 11.38 -15.16
CA ASN A 516 -37.07 10.45 -15.79
C ASN A 516 -35.97 11.16 -16.62
N LYS A 517 -35.41 12.25 -16.10
CA LYS A 517 -34.31 12.96 -16.72
C LYS A 517 -33.01 12.12 -16.66
N SER A 518 -32.16 12.32 -17.65
CA SER A 518 -30.85 11.64 -17.73
C SER A 518 -29.91 12.07 -16.61
N ALA A 519 -28.93 11.21 -16.27
CA ALA A 519 -27.88 11.53 -15.29
C ALA A 519 -27.18 12.86 -15.60
N MET A 520 -26.96 13.17 -16.90
CA MET A 520 -26.34 14.43 -17.33
C MET A 520 -27.20 15.66 -16.99
N GLU A 521 -28.53 15.56 -17.17
CA GLU A 521 -29.45 16.65 -16.81
C GLU A 521 -29.55 16.85 -15.32
N ILE A 522 -29.60 15.74 -14.54
CA ILE A 522 -29.58 15.77 -13.07
C ILE A 522 -28.27 16.42 -12.58
N LYS A 523 -27.14 16.04 -13.17
CA LYS A 523 -25.83 16.60 -12.83
C LYS A 523 -25.77 18.12 -13.09
N LYS A 524 -26.32 18.58 -14.22
CA LYS A 524 -26.41 20.02 -14.54
C LYS A 524 -27.23 20.79 -13.48
N ILE A 525 -28.35 20.23 -13.03
CA ILE A 525 -29.17 20.82 -11.97
C ILE A 525 -28.37 20.89 -10.66
N ALA A 526 -27.75 19.80 -10.25
CA ALA A 526 -26.97 19.76 -9.01
C ALA A 526 -25.78 20.73 -9.05
N VAL A 527 -25.08 20.87 -10.20
CA VAL A 527 -24.00 21.84 -10.36
C VAL A 527 -24.52 23.27 -10.26
N ALA A 528 -25.70 23.57 -10.85
CA ALA A 528 -26.33 24.89 -10.72
C ALA A 528 -26.71 25.22 -9.27
N GLU A 529 -26.99 24.22 -8.43
CA GLU A 529 -27.21 24.36 -6.99
C GLU A 529 -25.91 24.36 -6.14
N GLY A 530 -24.74 24.34 -6.78
CA GLY A 530 -23.45 24.48 -6.12
C GLY A 530 -22.69 23.17 -5.86
N MET A 531 -23.12 22.03 -6.43
CA MET A 531 -22.35 20.80 -6.41
C MET A 531 -21.03 21.01 -7.17
N HIS A 532 -19.91 20.62 -6.57
CA HIS A 532 -18.65 20.52 -7.29
C HIS A 532 -18.51 19.15 -7.94
N THR A 533 -18.13 19.14 -9.19
CA THR A 533 -17.76 17.88 -9.88
C THR A 533 -16.44 17.33 -9.33
N LEU A 534 -16.15 16.03 -9.59
CA LEU A 534 -14.88 15.41 -9.22
C LEU A 534 -13.67 16.24 -9.70
N LEU A 535 -13.73 16.79 -10.93
CA LEU A 535 -12.65 17.62 -11.47
C LEU A 535 -12.51 18.96 -10.75
N GLN A 536 -13.62 19.64 -10.43
CA GLN A 536 -13.58 20.88 -9.66
C GLN A 536 -13.06 20.65 -8.23
N ASN A 537 -13.51 19.57 -7.59
CA ASN A 537 -12.98 19.18 -6.27
C ASN A 537 -11.50 18.80 -6.36
N GLY A 538 -11.08 18.08 -7.40
CA GLY A 538 -9.67 17.76 -7.66
C GLY A 538 -8.82 19.01 -7.84
N TRP A 539 -9.33 20.05 -8.50
CA TRP A 539 -8.67 21.35 -8.61
C TRP A 539 -8.49 22.01 -7.24
N GLU A 540 -9.48 21.95 -6.37
CA GLU A 540 -9.34 22.43 -4.97
C GLU A 540 -8.20 21.69 -4.24
N GLN A 541 -8.03 20.39 -4.46
CA GLN A 541 -6.91 19.65 -3.87
C GLN A 541 -5.55 20.07 -4.45
N VAL A 542 -5.51 20.45 -5.73
CA VAL A 542 -4.29 21.00 -6.37
C VAL A 542 -3.95 22.36 -5.74
N LYS A 543 -4.91 23.26 -5.58
CA LYS A 543 -4.73 24.57 -4.92
C LYS A 543 -4.23 24.44 -3.47
N ARG A 544 -4.70 23.41 -2.76
CA ARG A 544 -4.22 23.07 -1.40
C ARG A 544 -2.80 22.47 -1.39
N GLY A 545 -2.23 22.15 -2.55
CA GLY A 545 -0.92 21.49 -2.68
C GLY A 545 -0.92 20.05 -2.19
N LEU A 546 -2.09 19.39 -2.13
CA LEU A 546 -2.22 18.00 -1.70
C LEU A 546 -1.96 17.01 -2.85
N THR A 547 -2.29 17.39 -4.08
CA THR A 547 -1.99 16.63 -5.30
C THR A 547 -1.38 17.52 -6.36
N SER A 548 -0.80 16.93 -7.41
CA SER A 548 -0.22 17.68 -8.52
C SER A 548 -1.23 17.89 -9.64
N TRP A 549 -1.00 18.93 -10.46
CA TRP A 549 -1.75 19.14 -11.69
C TRP A 549 -1.67 17.94 -12.63
N SER A 550 -0.49 17.34 -12.79
CA SER A 550 -0.30 16.15 -13.62
C SER A 550 -1.10 14.95 -13.15
N ALA A 551 -1.27 14.76 -11.85
CA ALA A 551 -2.09 13.67 -11.30
C ALA A 551 -3.58 13.90 -11.57
N LEU A 552 -4.07 15.15 -11.52
CA LEU A 552 -5.45 15.51 -11.85
C LEU A 552 -5.73 15.34 -13.35
N VAL A 553 -4.82 15.79 -14.22
CA VAL A 553 -4.94 15.60 -15.69
C VAL A 553 -4.98 14.12 -16.06
N HIS A 554 -4.12 13.31 -15.42
CA HIS A 554 -4.12 11.85 -15.64
C HIS A 554 -5.43 11.20 -15.19
N PHE A 555 -5.96 11.61 -14.04
CA PHE A 555 -7.28 11.17 -13.58
C PHE A 555 -8.38 11.54 -14.60
N ALA A 556 -8.41 12.78 -15.06
CA ALA A 556 -9.39 13.25 -16.04
C ALA A 556 -9.37 12.47 -17.36
N ALA A 557 -8.16 12.11 -17.84
CA ALA A 557 -8.01 11.31 -19.05
C ALA A 557 -8.59 9.90 -18.91
N ILE A 558 -8.45 9.27 -17.73
CA ILE A 558 -9.04 7.96 -17.43
C ILE A 558 -10.57 8.07 -17.33
N ASP A 559 -11.07 9.05 -16.58
CA ASP A 559 -12.51 9.25 -16.37
C ASP A 559 -13.26 9.49 -17.69
N LEU A 560 -12.66 10.27 -18.61
CA LEU A 560 -13.21 10.50 -19.96
C LEU A 560 -13.18 9.24 -20.83
N SER A 561 -12.16 8.40 -20.73
CA SER A 561 -12.09 7.14 -21.48
C SER A 561 -13.12 6.11 -20.99
N GLU A 562 -13.34 6.01 -19.68
CA GLU A 562 -14.37 5.14 -19.11
C GLU A 562 -15.79 5.61 -19.46
N ALA A 563 -16.03 6.91 -19.56
CA ALA A 563 -17.31 7.46 -19.99
C ALA A 563 -17.62 7.15 -21.46
N SER A 564 -16.59 7.04 -22.32
CA SER A 564 -16.76 6.72 -23.75
C SER A 564 -16.97 5.22 -24.02
N THR A 565 -16.43 4.33 -23.18
CA THR A 565 -16.58 2.87 -23.32
C THR A 565 -17.87 2.33 -22.72
N GLY A 566 -18.51 3.07 -21.81
CA GLY A 566 -19.80 2.70 -21.20
C GLY A 566 -21.02 2.73 -22.14
N VAL A 567 -20.86 3.17 -23.39
CA VAL A 567 -21.95 3.24 -24.39
C VAL A 567 -22.01 1.98 -25.28
N GLU A 568 -21.00 1.10 -25.29
CA GLU A 568 -20.95 -0.08 -26.18
C GLU A 568 -21.21 -1.44 -25.51
N GLY A 569 -21.67 -1.47 -24.25
CA GLY A 569 -21.77 -2.72 -23.45
C GLY A 569 -23.19 -3.31 -23.29
N VAL A 570 -24.15 -3.06 -24.15
CA VAL A 570 -25.55 -3.57 -23.99
C VAL A 570 -26.02 -4.44 -25.17
N ASP A 571 -25.18 -5.02 -26.00
CA ASP A 571 -25.63 -6.00 -26.98
C ASP A 571 -24.58 -7.09 -27.25
N ALA A 572 -24.43 -8.05 -26.33
CA ALA A 572 -23.87 -9.39 -26.63
C ALA A 572 -24.04 -10.37 -25.46
N ALA A 573 -25.27 -10.79 -25.14
CA ALA A 573 -25.57 -12.08 -24.52
C ALA A 573 -27.08 -12.37 -24.68
N ALA A 574 -27.45 -12.92 -25.84
CA ALA A 574 -28.66 -13.70 -26.02
C ALA A 574 -28.29 -15.18 -25.99
#